data_5bda2585ec75fb07ae2d3834d7c0c845
#
_entry.id   5bda2585ec75fb07ae2d3834d7c0c845
#
_cell.length_a   1.000
_cell.length_b   1.000
_cell.length_c   1.000
_cell.angle_alpha   90.00
_cell.angle_beta   90.00
_cell.angle_gamma   90.00
#
_symmetry.space_group_name_H-M   'P 1'
#
loop_
_entity.id
_entity.type
_entity.pdbx_description
1 polymer ?
#
loop_
_entity_poly.entity_id
_entity_poly.type
_entity_poly.pdbx_seq_one_letter_code
_entity_poly.pdbx_strand_id
1 'polypeptide(L)'
;MTSLCSKPKLSAIADTQFIDQLDKLMLYRLSSAGNLVLDACDYHLRQGGSRQRAKLCYQTARSFGFNHKNCINMAACVELIHNASLVHDDIQDKDIIRRNAQSVWVKYSRDVAICIGDAMILAAFQCLSVIDTKSVSNRNKNNVLQLVSQRSLETVHGQVKDITNNAKINANQYQQIAVEKSAPLIMLSVEIPALLHECCHFTEHLKSSASLFALAYQFYDDLMDAQLDNNSDEPNIVNITMNKTSGQNWKTAKCHVKKEILSLLSEAKAELKKCPNKYSNPLLRRIKNLEQVVEGSSV
;
A
#
# COMPACT_ATOMS: atom_id res chain seq x y z
N MET A 1 34.55 29.41 -3.45
CA MET A 1 33.66 28.46 -2.79
C MET A 1 32.64 28.01 -3.82
N THR A 2 32.94 26.90 -4.52
CA THR A 2 32.12 26.33 -5.59
C THR A 2 31.17 25.35 -4.96
N SER A 3 29.88 25.69 -4.99
CA SER A 3 28.75 24.82 -4.59
C SER A 3 28.75 23.56 -5.47
N LEU A 4 29.08 22.42 -4.87
CA LEU A 4 28.89 21.10 -5.46
C LEU A 4 27.39 20.78 -5.50
N CYS A 5 26.74 21.17 -6.59
CA CYS A 5 25.41 20.71 -6.93
C CYS A 5 25.51 19.22 -7.31
N SER A 6 25.26 18.31 -6.36
CA SER A 6 25.26 16.87 -6.60
C SER A 6 24.15 16.53 -7.60
N LYS A 7 24.54 16.03 -8.80
CA LYS A 7 23.61 15.51 -9.80
C LYS A 7 22.72 14.43 -9.13
N PRO A 8 21.39 14.52 -9.24
CA PRO A 8 20.50 13.47 -8.71
C PRO A 8 20.87 12.13 -9.35
N LYS A 9 20.92 11.06 -8.54
CA LYS A 9 21.19 9.70 -9.02
C LYS A 9 20.19 9.31 -10.12
N LEU A 10 20.63 8.67 -11.19
CA LEU A 10 19.78 8.24 -12.34
C LEU A 10 18.48 7.51 -11.89
N SER A 11 18.54 6.77 -10.79
CA SER A 11 17.37 6.11 -10.19
C SER A 11 16.31 7.08 -9.67
N ALA A 12 16.71 8.22 -9.10
CA ALA A 12 15.79 9.23 -8.59
C ALA A 12 15.05 9.97 -9.73
N ILE A 13 15.74 10.23 -10.85
CA ILE A 13 15.13 10.85 -12.05
C ILE A 13 14.10 9.89 -12.67
N ALA A 14 14.43 8.60 -12.78
CA ALA A 14 13.50 7.58 -13.31
C ALA A 14 12.27 7.41 -12.39
N ASP A 15 12.44 7.48 -11.09
CA ASP A 15 11.34 7.41 -10.12
C ASP A 15 10.41 8.64 -10.22
N THR A 16 10.97 9.84 -10.36
CA THR A 16 10.19 11.08 -10.50
C THR A 16 9.37 11.06 -11.80
N GLN A 17 9.98 10.64 -12.91
CA GLN A 17 9.29 10.53 -14.20
C GLN A 17 8.15 9.49 -14.15
N PHE A 18 8.37 8.37 -13.47
CA PHE A 18 7.32 7.36 -13.27
C PHE A 18 6.14 7.92 -12.47
N ILE A 19 6.41 8.62 -11.37
CA ILE A 19 5.37 9.22 -10.51
C ILE A 19 4.56 10.25 -11.31
N ASP A 20 5.22 11.14 -12.06
CA ASP A 20 4.53 12.14 -12.89
C ASP A 20 3.61 11.49 -13.94
N GLN A 21 4.07 10.45 -14.61
CA GLN A 21 3.27 9.71 -15.58
C GLN A 21 2.09 8.98 -14.92
N LEU A 22 2.30 8.41 -13.73
CA LEU A 22 1.27 7.73 -12.95
C LEU A 22 0.17 8.71 -12.52
N ASP A 23 0.56 9.83 -11.92
CA ASP A 23 -0.37 10.83 -11.41
C ASP A 23 -1.18 11.46 -12.57
N LYS A 24 -0.54 11.78 -13.71
CA LYS A 24 -1.24 12.21 -14.93
C LYS A 24 -2.24 11.18 -15.44
N LEU A 25 -1.89 9.91 -15.45
CA LEU A 25 -2.81 8.85 -15.86
C LEU A 25 -4.01 8.72 -14.91
N MET A 26 -3.79 8.76 -13.60
CA MET A 26 -4.87 8.70 -12.62
C MET A 26 -5.84 9.88 -12.79
N LEU A 27 -5.33 11.10 -12.94
CA LEU A 27 -6.16 12.28 -13.19
C LEU A 27 -6.91 12.19 -14.52
N TYR A 28 -6.28 11.68 -15.58
CA TYR A 28 -6.95 11.44 -16.87
C TYR A 28 -8.12 10.47 -16.71
N ARG A 29 -7.99 9.40 -15.91
CA ARG A 29 -9.08 8.46 -15.65
C ARG A 29 -10.24 9.07 -14.85
N LEU A 30 -9.96 10.09 -14.07
CA LEU A 30 -10.94 10.82 -13.27
C LEU A 30 -11.59 11.99 -14.02
N SER A 31 -11.14 12.33 -15.22
CA SER A 31 -11.56 13.54 -15.95
C SER A 31 -13.06 13.60 -16.27
N SER A 32 -13.74 12.45 -16.37
CA SER A 32 -15.19 12.39 -16.61
C SER A 32 -16.05 12.64 -15.37
N ALA A 33 -15.47 12.70 -14.17
CA ALA A 33 -16.18 12.87 -12.91
C ALA A 33 -16.52 14.35 -12.59
N GLY A 34 -16.13 15.30 -13.47
CA GLY A 34 -16.36 16.72 -13.32
C GLY A 34 -15.22 17.46 -12.60
N ASN A 35 -15.19 18.78 -12.77
CA ASN A 35 -14.05 19.61 -12.36
C ASN A 35 -13.81 19.58 -10.86
N LEU A 36 -14.85 19.65 -10.03
CA LEU A 36 -14.70 19.64 -8.57
C LEU A 36 -14.03 18.34 -8.07
N VAL A 37 -14.44 17.19 -8.61
CA VAL A 37 -13.86 15.90 -8.26
C VAL A 37 -12.40 15.83 -8.74
N LEU A 38 -12.15 16.31 -9.97
CA LEU A 38 -10.80 16.32 -10.51
C LEU A 38 -9.86 17.21 -9.70
N ASP A 39 -10.28 18.41 -9.33
CA ASP A 39 -9.49 19.36 -8.52
C ASP A 39 -9.18 18.78 -7.12
N ALA A 40 -10.15 18.13 -6.51
CA ALA A 40 -9.97 17.53 -5.20
C ALA A 40 -9.08 16.26 -5.24
N CYS A 41 -9.17 15.46 -6.31
CA CYS A 41 -8.25 14.34 -6.55
C CYS A 41 -6.83 14.84 -6.81
N ASP A 42 -6.64 15.87 -7.64
CA ASP A 42 -5.34 16.49 -7.90
C ASP A 42 -4.73 17.04 -6.60
N TYR A 43 -5.56 17.73 -5.80
CA TYR A 43 -5.13 18.21 -4.48
C TYR A 43 -4.64 17.06 -3.60
N HIS A 44 -5.39 15.94 -3.48
CA HIS A 44 -5.00 14.79 -2.67
C HIS A 44 -3.70 14.14 -3.18
N LEU A 45 -3.58 13.94 -4.49
CA LEU A 45 -2.40 13.32 -5.09
C LEU A 45 -1.14 14.19 -4.94
N ARG A 46 -1.26 15.52 -5.04
CA ARG A 46 -0.14 16.47 -4.87
C ARG A 46 0.38 16.56 -3.43
N GLN A 47 -0.37 16.14 -2.43
CA GLN A 47 0.14 16.01 -1.06
C GLN A 47 1.30 15.01 -0.95
N GLY A 48 1.62 14.30 -2.03
CA GLY A 48 2.73 13.37 -2.11
C GLY A 48 2.33 11.94 -1.75
N GLY A 49 3.29 11.23 -1.20
CA GLY A 49 3.21 9.80 -0.91
C GLY A 49 4.28 9.04 -1.70
N SER A 50 4.78 7.98 -1.10
CA SER A 50 5.91 7.21 -1.64
C SER A 50 5.56 6.40 -2.90
N ARG A 51 4.26 6.24 -3.23
CA ARG A 51 3.73 5.43 -4.34
C ARG A 51 4.29 3.99 -4.33
N GLN A 52 4.52 3.43 -3.14
CA GLN A 52 5.20 2.12 -3.00
C GLN A 52 4.41 0.98 -3.62
N ARG A 53 3.08 0.98 -3.47
CA ARG A 53 2.21 -0.04 -4.05
C ARG A 53 2.24 0.01 -5.58
N ALA A 54 2.09 1.20 -6.15
CA ALA A 54 2.19 1.42 -7.60
C ALA A 54 3.56 1.02 -8.15
N LYS A 55 4.64 1.43 -7.49
CA LYS A 55 6.02 1.06 -7.88
C LYS A 55 6.24 -0.44 -7.84
N LEU A 56 5.75 -1.13 -6.80
CA LEU A 56 5.83 -2.59 -6.70
C LEU A 56 5.06 -3.24 -7.84
N CYS A 57 3.81 -2.81 -8.09
CA CYS A 57 2.98 -3.35 -9.16
C CYS A 57 3.62 -3.15 -10.53
N TYR A 58 4.11 -1.95 -10.83
CA TYR A 58 4.80 -1.65 -12.08
C TYR A 58 6.04 -2.53 -12.28
N GLN A 59 6.90 -2.64 -11.26
CA GLN A 59 8.13 -3.44 -11.33
C GLN A 59 7.82 -4.94 -11.49
N THR A 60 6.80 -5.43 -10.79
CA THR A 60 6.33 -6.81 -10.93
C THR A 60 5.80 -7.04 -12.34
N ALA A 61 4.92 -6.18 -12.86
CA ALA A 61 4.40 -6.28 -14.22
C ALA A 61 5.52 -6.25 -15.28
N ARG A 62 6.53 -5.39 -15.10
CA ARG A 62 7.73 -5.37 -15.96
C ARG A 62 8.51 -6.70 -15.93
N SER A 63 8.63 -7.32 -14.76
CA SER A 63 9.32 -8.61 -14.62
C SER A 63 8.59 -9.74 -15.34
N PHE A 64 7.27 -9.66 -15.47
CA PHE A 64 6.45 -10.57 -16.27
C PHE A 64 6.50 -10.26 -17.78
N GLY A 65 7.14 -9.16 -18.20
CA GLY A 65 7.32 -8.82 -19.60
C GLY A 65 6.22 -7.94 -20.21
N PHE A 66 5.31 -7.42 -19.39
CA PHE A 66 4.28 -6.48 -19.89
C PHE A 66 4.92 -5.19 -20.41
N ASN A 67 4.30 -4.60 -21.44
CA ASN A 67 4.70 -3.31 -21.97
C ASN A 67 4.43 -2.18 -20.97
N HIS A 68 5.05 -1.01 -21.19
CA HIS A 68 4.93 0.13 -20.29
C HIS A 68 3.47 0.57 -20.06
N LYS A 69 2.65 0.62 -21.13
CA LYS A 69 1.25 1.03 -21.06
C LYS A 69 0.42 0.12 -20.15
N ASN A 70 0.59 -1.19 -20.26
CA ASN A 70 -0.09 -2.14 -19.38
C ASN A 70 0.41 -2.03 -17.94
N CYS A 71 1.74 -1.94 -17.74
CA CYS A 71 2.34 -1.82 -16.41
C CYS A 71 1.84 -0.58 -15.64
N ILE A 72 1.77 0.58 -16.31
CA ILE A 72 1.35 1.81 -15.65
C ILE A 72 -0.16 1.81 -15.34
N ASN A 73 -1.00 1.17 -16.18
CA ASN A 73 -2.41 1.01 -15.90
C ASN A 73 -2.66 0.07 -14.71
N MET A 74 -1.93 -1.06 -14.58
CA MET A 74 -2.00 -1.92 -13.41
C MET A 74 -1.58 -1.16 -12.13
N ALA A 75 -0.49 -0.41 -12.20
CA ALA A 75 0.01 0.41 -11.10
C ALA A 75 -0.99 1.50 -10.69
N ALA A 76 -1.62 2.18 -11.67
CA ALA A 76 -2.64 3.19 -11.42
C ALA A 76 -3.90 2.59 -10.76
N CYS A 77 -4.32 1.40 -11.17
CA CYS A 77 -5.42 0.68 -10.52
C CYS A 77 -5.16 0.49 -9.01
N VAL A 78 -4.02 -0.08 -8.66
CA VAL A 78 -3.67 -0.33 -7.25
C VAL A 78 -3.55 0.97 -6.46
N GLU A 79 -2.94 2.00 -7.04
CA GLU A 79 -2.73 3.28 -6.36
C GLU A 79 -4.03 4.06 -6.18
N LEU A 80 -4.96 4.01 -7.14
CA LEU A 80 -6.29 4.64 -7.04
C LEU A 80 -7.11 4.01 -5.90
N ILE A 81 -7.16 2.68 -5.81
CA ILE A 81 -7.89 2.00 -4.72
C ILE A 81 -7.27 2.37 -3.36
N HIS A 82 -5.93 2.40 -3.29
CA HIS A 82 -5.25 2.81 -2.06
C HIS A 82 -5.55 4.27 -1.68
N ASN A 83 -5.52 5.20 -2.64
CA ASN A 83 -5.85 6.60 -2.32
C ASN A 83 -7.33 6.79 -1.98
N ALA A 84 -8.23 6.01 -2.58
CA ALA A 84 -9.65 5.96 -2.19
C ALA A 84 -9.80 5.56 -0.72
N SER A 85 -9.11 4.49 -0.28
CA SER A 85 -9.14 4.06 1.12
C SER A 85 -8.65 5.17 2.05
N LEU A 86 -7.55 5.86 1.72
CA LEU A 86 -7.04 6.96 2.54
C LEU A 86 -8.03 8.13 2.67
N VAL A 87 -8.74 8.48 1.59
CA VAL A 87 -9.77 9.54 1.63
C VAL A 87 -10.94 9.14 2.51
N HIS A 88 -11.37 7.88 2.45
CA HIS A 88 -12.45 7.36 3.31
C HIS A 88 -12.00 7.21 4.77
N ASP A 89 -10.77 6.72 5.02
CA ASP A 89 -10.19 6.61 6.35
C ASP A 89 -10.13 7.98 7.05
N ASP A 90 -9.64 9.04 6.37
CA ASP A 90 -9.61 10.40 6.92
C ASP A 90 -10.98 10.88 7.45
N ILE A 91 -12.08 10.48 6.78
CA ILE A 91 -13.44 10.81 7.21
C ILE A 91 -13.83 10.01 8.46
N GLN A 92 -13.51 8.71 8.47
CA GLN A 92 -13.90 7.75 9.50
C GLN A 92 -13.16 8.02 10.81
N ASP A 93 -11.85 8.28 10.71
CA ASP A 93 -10.95 8.54 11.82
C ASP A 93 -10.99 10.03 12.25
N LYS A 94 -11.70 10.89 11.48
CA LYS A 94 -11.78 12.34 11.66
C LYS A 94 -10.42 13.02 11.57
N ASP A 95 -9.53 12.49 10.77
CA ASP A 95 -8.20 13.05 10.54
C ASP A 95 -8.27 14.37 9.79
N ILE A 96 -7.91 15.44 10.46
CA ILE A 96 -7.94 16.79 9.87
C ILE A 96 -6.72 17.13 9.01
N ILE A 97 -5.63 16.39 9.20
CA ILE A 97 -4.35 16.57 8.50
C ILE A 97 -3.91 15.25 7.86
N ARG A 98 -3.55 15.30 6.58
CA ARG A 98 -2.93 14.21 5.84
C ARG A 98 -1.65 14.72 5.16
N ARG A 99 -0.49 14.10 5.45
CA ARG A 99 0.80 14.48 4.82
C ARG A 99 1.12 15.97 4.93
N ASN A 100 0.94 16.57 6.11
CA ASN A 100 1.15 17.98 6.42
C ASN A 100 0.23 18.97 5.67
N ALA A 101 -0.88 18.51 5.11
CA ALA A 101 -1.92 19.35 4.50
C ALA A 101 -3.30 18.96 5.05
N GLN A 102 -4.30 19.82 4.88
CA GLN A 102 -5.67 19.48 5.26
C GLN A 102 -6.11 18.23 4.52
N SER A 103 -6.80 17.31 5.22
CA SER A 103 -7.46 16.18 4.57
C SER A 103 -8.55 16.66 3.60
N VAL A 104 -8.91 15.82 2.64
CA VAL A 104 -9.88 16.18 1.58
C VAL A 104 -11.22 16.59 2.18
N TRP A 105 -11.71 15.87 3.20
CA TRP A 105 -13.00 16.16 3.81
C TRP A 105 -13.03 17.49 4.56
N VAL A 106 -11.92 17.96 5.09
CA VAL A 106 -11.79 19.28 5.72
C VAL A 106 -11.78 20.40 4.69
N LYS A 107 -11.06 20.20 3.58
CA LYS A 107 -10.89 21.23 2.55
C LYS A 107 -12.11 21.37 1.63
N TYR A 108 -12.76 20.29 1.27
CA TYR A 108 -13.85 20.30 0.28
C TYR A 108 -15.24 20.02 0.87
N SER A 109 -15.38 19.22 1.83
CA SER A 109 -16.45 18.75 2.68
C SER A 109 -16.46 17.21 2.76
N ARG A 110 -17.17 16.69 3.78
CA ARG A 110 -17.34 15.26 3.96
C ARG A 110 -18.04 14.60 2.77
N ASP A 111 -19.12 15.22 2.28
CA ASP A 111 -19.92 14.65 1.19
C ASP A 111 -19.13 14.59 -0.12
N VAL A 112 -18.35 15.64 -0.41
CA VAL A 112 -17.45 15.66 -1.58
C VAL A 112 -16.36 14.61 -1.43
N ALA A 113 -15.77 14.43 -0.25
CA ALA A 113 -14.72 13.44 -0.02
C ALA A 113 -15.23 12.00 -0.23
N ILE A 114 -16.47 11.69 0.15
CA ILE A 114 -17.09 10.38 -0.16
C ILE A 114 -17.14 10.18 -1.68
N CYS A 115 -17.66 11.15 -2.43
CA CYS A 115 -17.73 11.06 -3.90
C CYS A 115 -16.35 10.91 -4.55
N ILE A 116 -15.31 11.52 -3.97
CA ILE A 116 -13.93 11.42 -4.46
C ILE A 116 -13.38 9.99 -4.28
N GLY A 117 -13.58 9.40 -3.11
CA GLY A 117 -13.17 8.02 -2.88
C GLY A 117 -13.87 7.05 -3.84
N ASP A 118 -15.19 7.22 -4.03
CA ASP A 118 -15.98 6.41 -4.98
C ASP A 118 -15.48 6.59 -6.42
N ALA A 119 -15.21 7.84 -6.85
CA ALA A 119 -14.67 8.13 -8.18
C ALA A 119 -13.30 7.47 -8.40
N MET A 120 -12.41 7.48 -7.40
CA MET A 120 -11.12 6.79 -7.46
C MET A 120 -11.27 5.27 -7.62
N ILE A 121 -12.22 4.64 -6.91
CA ILE A 121 -12.50 3.21 -7.06
C ILE A 121 -12.98 2.90 -8.48
N LEU A 122 -13.91 3.68 -9.02
CA LEU A 122 -14.42 3.49 -10.38
C LEU A 122 -13.32 3.70 -11.44
N ALA A 123 -12.47 4.72 -11.27
CA ALA A 123 -11.34 4.97 -12.15
C ALA A 123 -10.29 3.84 -12.12
N ALA A 124 -10.13 3.15 -10.99
CA ALA A 124 -9.26 1.98 -10.91
C ALA A 124 -9.72 0.84 -11.83
N PHE A 125 -11.02 0.56 -11.90
CA PHE A 125 -11.56 -0.42 -12.84
C PHE A 125 -11.40 0.02 -14.30
N GLN A 126 -11.50 1.31 -14.62
CA GLN A 126 -11.21 1.82 -15.96
C GLN A 126 -9.74 1.56 -16.35
N CYS A 127 -8.78 1.64 -15.42
CA CYS A 127 -7.38 1.31 -15.73
C CYS A 127 -7.22 -0.14 -16.19
N LEU A 128 -7.96 -1.08 -15.61
CA LEU A 128 -7.90 -2.49 -16.00
C LEU A 128 -8.60 -2.77 -17.33
N SER A 129 -9.68 -2.04 -17.65
CA SER A 129 -10.46 -2.26 -18.87
C SER A 129 -9.66 -2.00 -20.15
N VAL A 130 -8.66 -1.12 -20.09
CA VAL A 130 -7.83 -0.73 -21.25
C VAL A 130 -6.55 -1.55 -21.43
N ILE A 131 -6.32 -2.57 -20.60
CA ILE A 131 -5.18 -3.47 -20.77
C ILE A 131 -5.32 -4.22 -22.08
N ASP A 132 -4.26 -4.22 -22.91
CA ASP A 132 -4.28 -4.78 -24.26
C ASP A 132 -4.56 -6.28 -24.27
N THR A 133 -5.56 -6.69 -25.08
CA THR A 133 -5.97 -8.09 -25.23
C THR A 133 -5.02 -8.92 -26.10
N LYS A 134 -4.12 -8.28 -26.87
CA LYS A 134 -3.16 -9.04 -27.69
C LYS A 134 -2.21 -9.91 -26.87
N SER A 135 -2.00 -9.54 -25.61
CA SER A 135 -1.11 -10.25 -24.68
C SER A 135 -1.81 -10.89 -23.48
N VAL A 136 -3.16 -10.79 -23.41
CA VAL A 136 -3.93 -11.26 -22.23
C VAL A 136 -5.29 -11.78 -22.66
N SER A 137 -5.69 -12.97 -22.22
CA SER A 137 -6.99 -13.52 -22.52
C SER A 137 -8.12 -12.72 -21.84
N ASN A 138 -9.31 -12.70 -22.45
CA ASN A 138 -10.50 -12.08 -21.86
C ASN A 138 -10.87 -12.76 -20.53
N ARG A 139 -10.63 -14.07 -20.39
CA ARG A 139 -10.84 -14.81 -19.14
C ARG A 139 -9.98 -14.23 -18.01
N ASN A 140 -8.71 -13.96 -18.27
CA ASN A 140 -7.80 -13.44 -17.25
C ASN A 140 -8.13 -11.99 -16.86
N LYS A 141 -8.63 -11.18 -17.81
CA LYS A 141 -9.16 -9.86 -17.47
C LYS A 141 -10.34 -9.95 -16.51
N ASN A 142 -11.31 -10.83 -16.76
CA ASN A 142 -12.44 -11.02 -15.87
C ASN A 142 -11.99 -11.53 -14.50
N ASN A 143 -11.04 -12.46 -14.45
CA ASN A 143 -10.47 -12.96 -13.20
C ASN A 143 -9.76 -11.85 -12.41
N VAL A 144 -9.06 -10.91 -13.07
CA VAL A 144 -8.43 -9.76 -12.40
C VAL A 144 -9.47 -8.77 -11.90
N LEU A 145 -10.55 -8.51 -12.63
CA LEU A 145 -11.64 -7.67 -12.12
C LEU A 145 -12.26 -8.28 -10.85
N GLN A 146 -12.50 -9.60 -10.87
CA GLN A 146 -12.98 -10.32 -9.69
C GLN A 146 -11.98 -10.25 -8.53
N LEU A 147 -10.68 -10.47 -8.79
CA LEU A 147 -9.62 -10.37 -7.79
C LEU A 147 -9.59 -8.99 -7.13
N VAL A 148 -9.59 -7.92 -7.94
CA VAL A 148 -9.55 -6.53 -7.42
C VAL A 148 -10.78 -6.23 -6.56
N SER A 149 -11.97 -6.65 -7.02
CA SER A 149 -13.20 -6.50 -6.24
C SER A 149 -13.11 -7.26 -4.91
N GLN A 150 -12.66 -8.51 -4.93
CA GLN A 150 -12.51 -9.33 -3.72
C GLN A 150 -11.51 -8.71 -2.73
N ARG A 151 -10.34 -8.28 -3.18
CA ARG A 151 -9.32 -7.64 -2.31
C ARG A 151 -9.82 -6.31 -1.73
N SER A 152 -10.59 -5.55 -2.51
CA SER A 152 -11.22 -4.33 -2.02
C SER A 152 -12.25 -4.63 -0.92
N LEU A 153 -13.07 -5.67 -1.09
CA LEU A 153 -14.03 -6.10 -0.06
C LEU A 153 -13.32 -6.63 1.20
N GLU A 154 -12.20 -7.34 1.07
CA GLU A 154 -11.38 -7.76 2.21
C GLU A 154 -10.85 -6.56 2.98
N THR A 155 -10.36 -5.52 2.28
CA THR A 155 -9.93 -4.26 2.90
C THR A 155 -11.08 -3.54 3.62
N VAL A 156 -12.26 -3.45 3.00
CA VAL A 156 -13.47 -2.88 3.63
C VAL A 156 -13.85 -3.67 4.89
N HIS A 157 -13.77 -5.00 4.85
CA HIS A 157 -14.05 -5.84 6.02
C HIS A 157 -13.06 -5.57 7.17
N GLY A 158 -11.76 -5.47 6.84
CA GLY A 158 -10.73 -5.10 7.82
C GLY A 158 -10.98 -3.72 8.42
N GLN A 159 -11.35 -2.72 7.60
CA GLN A 159 -11.67 -1.38 8.07
C GLN A 159 -12.91 -1.35 8.97
N VAL A 160 -13.98 -2.10 8.63
CA VAL A 160 -15.16 -2.20 9.51
C VAL A 160 -14.79 -2.79 10.86
N LYS A 161 -13.94 -3.81 10.91
CA LYS A 161 -13.43 -4.36 12.18
C LYS A 161 -12.63 -3.32 12.97
N ASP A 162 -11.80 -2.54 12.30
CA ASP A 162 -10.99 -1.50 12.93
C ASP A 162 -11.87 -0.44 13.60
N ILE A 163 -12.82 0.16 12.87
CA ILE A 163 -13.69 1.22 13.39
C ILE A 163 -14.77 0.74 14.38
N THR A 164 -15.14 -0.54 14.36
CA THR A 164 -16.18 -1.08 15.27
C THR A 164 -15.60 -1.70 16.54
N ASN A 165 -14.27 -1.87 16.58
CA ASN A 165 -13.61 -2.54 17.69
C ASN A 165 -13.31 -1.55 18.83
N ASN A 166 -14.30 -1.30 19.69
CA ASN A 166 -14.19 -0.41 20.85
C ASN A 166 -13.56 -1.08 22.08
N ALA A 167 -13.14 -2.35 21.99
CA ALA A 167 -12.60 -3.11 23.10
C ALA A 167 -11.05 -3.08 23.11
N LYS A 168 -10.47 -3.30 24.30
CA LYS A 168 -9.03 -3.57 24.42
C LYS A 168 -8.70 -4.86 23.64
N ILE A 169 -8.15 -4.71 22.42
CA ILE A 169 -7.74 -5.83 21.59
C ILE A 169 -6.41 -6.42 22.05
N ASN A 170 -6.27 -7.73 21.90
CA ASN A 170 -4.98 -8.40 22.12
C ASN A 170 -4.13 -8.35 20.83
N ALA A 171 -2.82 -8.71 20.94
CA ALA A 171 -1.91 -8.63 19.81
C ALA A 171 -2.35 -9.50 18.61
N ASN A 172 -2.94 -10.67 18.84
CA ASN A 172 -3.39 -11.54 17.74
C ASN A 172 -4.59 -10.90 16.99
N GLN A 173 -5.51 -10.31 17.75
CA GLN A 173 -6.63 -9.57 17.15
C GLN A 173 -6.14 -8.36 16.36
N TYR A 174 -5.19 -7.61 16.93
CA TYR A 174 -4.55 -6.48 16.24
C TYR A 174 -3.89 -6.93 14.92
N GLN A 175 -3.05 -7.98 14.98
CA GLN A 175 -2.41 -8.53 13.79
C GLN A 175 -3.42 -8.93 12.72
N GLN A 176 -4.51 -9.59 13.11
CA GLN A 176 -5.56 -9.98 12.19
C GLN A 176 -6.21 -8.77 11.51
N ILE A 177 -6.59 -7.75 12.27
CA ILE A 177 -7.18 -6.50 11.73
C ILE A 177 -6.18 -5.81 10.80
N ALA A 178 -4.92 -5.66 11.23
CA ALA A 178 -3.87 -5.03 10.45
C ALA A 178 -3.63 -5.72 9.10
N VAL A 179 -3.61 -7.07 9.09
CA VAL A 179 -3.51 -7.86 7.86
C VAL A 179 -4.74 -7.65 6.97
N GLU A 180 -5.95 -7.78 7.52
CA GLU A 180 -7.19 -7.64 6.75
C GLU A 180 -7.37 -6.24 6.16
N LYS A 181 -6.96 -5.18 6.88
CA LYS A 181 -7.02 -3.79 6.42
C LYS A 181 -5.97 -3.47 5.35
N SER A 182 -4.72 -3.86 5.56
CA SER A 182 -3.58 -3.33 4.80
C SER A 182 -3.02 -4.30 3.75
N ALA A 183 -3.02 -5.61 4.01
CA ALA A 183 -2.38 -6.59 3.15
C ALA A 183 -3.06 -6.77 1.78
N PRO A 184 -4.41 -6.76 1.64
CA PRO A 184 -5.04 -7.02 0.36
C PRO A 184 -4.59 -6.07 -0.75
N LEU A 185 -4.39 -4.78 -0.44
CA LEU A 185 -3.94 -3.78 -1.42
C LEU A 185 -2.45 -3.90 -1.78
N ILE A 186 -1.61 -4.43 -0.89
CA ILE A 186 -0.21 -4.74 -1.21
C ILE A 186 -0.15 -6.02 -2.05
N MET A 187 -0.96 -7.03 -1.72
CA MET A 187 -1.05 -8.28 -2.49
C MET A 187 -1.47 -8.02 -3.94
N LEU A 188 -2.42 -7.12 -4.19
CA LEU A 188 -2.81 -6.71 -5.56
C LEU A 188 -1.60 -6.31 -6.42
N SER A 189 -0.58 -5.68 -5.82
CA SER A 189 0.61 -5.25 -6.56
C SER A 189 1.40 -6.41 -7.19
N VAL A 190 1.24 -7.61 -6.68
CA VAL A 190 1.92 -8.81 -7.23
C VAL A 190 0.93 -9.77 -7.90
N GLU A 191 -0.31 -9.85 -7.42
CA GLU A 191 -1.32 -10.76 -7.93
C GLU A 191 -1.86 -10.34 -9.30
N ILE A 192 -2.11 -9.04 -9.53
CA ILE A 192 -2.62 -8.55 -10.84
C ILE A 192 -1.68 -8.95 -11.98
N PRO A 193 -0.36 -8.62 -11.94
CA PRO A 193 0.55 -9.03 -13.00
C PRO A 193 0.68 -10.56 -13.16
N ALA A 194 0.71 -11.31 -12.05
CA ALA A 194 0.84 -12.76 -12.08
C ALA A 194 -0.38 -13.42 -12.73
N LEU A 195 -1.58 -12.99 -12.37
CA LEU A 195 -2.83 -13.53 -12.90
C LEU A 195 -3.01 -13.19 -14.39
N LEU A 196 -2.64 -11.99 -14.82
CA LEU A 196 -2.67 -11.60 -16.23
C LEU A 196 -1.65 -12.36 -17.09
N HIS A 197 -0.56 -12.82 -16.51
CA HIS A 197 0.47 -13.62 -17.19
C HIS A 197 0.20 -15.13 -17.15
N GLU A 198 -0.88 -15.60 -16.56
CA GLU A 198 -1.23 -17.03 -16.42
C GLU A 198 -0.23 -17.85 -15.59
N CYS A 199 0.57 -17.21 -14.74
CA CYS A 199 1.54 -17.86 -13.86
C CYS A 199 0.89 -18.37 -12.58
N CYS A 200 0.34 -19.57 -12.61
CA CYS A 200 -0.37 -20.14 -11.46
C CYS A 200 0.55 -20.79 -10.40
N HIS A 201 1.72 -21.34 -10.80
CA HIS A 201 2.49 -22.26 -9.95
C HIS A 201 3.14 -21.61 -8.71
N PHE A 202 3.46 -20.33 -8.75
CA PHE A 202 4.13 -19.64 -7.63
C PHE A 202 3.36 -18.38 -7.13
N THR A 203 2.16 -18.13 -7.66
CA THR A 203 1.35 -16.96 -7.28
C THR A 203 1.03 -16.96 -5.79
N GLU A 204 0.70 -18.13 -5.21
CA GLU A 204 0.44 -18.25 -3.76
C GLU A 204 1.66 -17.89 -2.91
N HIS A 205 2.88 -18.22 -3.34
CA HIS A 205 4.11 -17.84 -2.64
C HIS A 205 4.38 -16.33 -2.73
N LEU A 206 4.13 -15.71 -3.89
CA LEU A 206 4.20 -14.25 -4.04
C LEU A 206 3.18 -13.55 -3.14
N LYS A 207 1.95 -14.04 -3.11
CA LYS A 207 0.86 -13.55 -2.27
C LYS A 207 1.19 -13.67 -0.77
N SER A 208 1.60 -14.88 -0.32
CA SER A 208 2.00 -15.11 1.07
C SER A 208 3.14 -14.18 1.49
N SER A 209 4.17 -14.03 0.66
CA SER A 209 5.26 -13.11 0.91
C SER A 209 4.79 -11.64 0.98
N ALA A 210 3.88 -11.23 0.09
CA ALA A 210 3.33 -9.86 0.09
C ALA A 210 2.48 -9.58 1.33
N SER A 211 1.72 -10.57 1.83
CA SER A 211 0.96 -10.46 3.07
C SER A 211 1.86 -10.32 4.29
N LEU A 212 2.90 -11.16 4.40
CA LEU A 212 3.90 -11.06 5.47
C LEU A 212 4.65 -9.72 5.44
N PHE A 213 5.03 -9.26 4.25
CA PHE A 213 5.64 -7.94 4.07
C PHE A 213 4.70 -6.81 4.49
N ALA A 214 3.40 -6.90 4.18
CA ALA A 214 2.41 -5.91 4.55
C ALA A 214 2.26 -5.79 6.07
N LEU A 215 2.21 -6.92 6.78
CA LEU A 215 2.16 -6.94 8.25
C LEU A 215 3.44 -6.37 8.86
N ALA A 216 4.61 -6.78 8.34
CA ALA A 216 5.89 -6.23 8.79
C ALA A 216 5.99 -4.72 8.59
N TYR A 217 5.46 -4.22 7.46
CA TYR A 217 5.42 -2.80 7.16
C TYR A 217 4.49 -2.04 8.11
N GLN A 218 3.30 -2.59 8.41
CA GLN A 218 2.38 -2.00 9.39
C GLN A 218 3.02 -1.92 10.78
N PHE A 219 3.67 -2.99 11.24
CA PHE A 219 4.37 -2.98 12.52
C PHE A 219 5.53 -1.98 12.55
N TYR A 220 6.18 -1.75 11.39
CA TYR A 220 7.21 -0.73 11.29
C TYR A 220 6.62 0.68 11.39
N ASP A 221 5.51 0.96 10.70
CA ASP A 221 4.81 2.25 10.82
C ASP A 221 4.40 2.48 12.29
N ASP A 222 3.79 1.51 12.95
CA ASP A 222 3.44 1.57 14.38
C ASP A 222 4.68 1.82 15.28
N LEU A 223 5.82 1.19 14.96
CA LEU A 223 7.06 1.36 15.72
C LEU A 223 7.60 2.80 15.61
N MET A 224 7.42 3.42 14.44
CA MET A 224 7.85 4.80 14.21
C MET A 224 6.88 5.80 14.85
N ASP A 225 5.58 5.56 14.76
CA ASP A 225 4.53 6.42 15.32
C ASP A 225 4.46 6.32 16.84
N ALA A 226 4.82 5.18 17.41
CA ALA A 226 4.86 4.96 18.84
C ALA A 226 5.75 5.95 19.64
N GLN A 227 6.57 6.75 18.98
CA GLN A 227 7.33 7.84 19.60
C GLN A 227 6.50 9.12 19.75
N LEU A 228 5.47 9.28 18.93
CA LEU A 228 4.61 10.45 18.86
C LEU A 228 3.33 10.25 19.69
N ASP A 229 2.87 9.00 19.85
CA ASP A 229 1.54 8.62 20.30
C ASP A 229 1.44 8.22 21.78
N ASN A 230 2.30 8.72 22.66
CA ASN A 230 2.18 8.43 24.11
C ASN A 230 0.80 8.78 24.71
N ASN A 231 -0.10 9.40 23.95
CA ASN A 231 -1.43 9.87 24.37
C ASN A 231 -2.58 9.51 23.40
N SER A 232 -2.38 8.69 22.36
CA SER A 232 -3.48 8.30 21.49
C SER A 232 -4.17 7.03 22.02
N ASP A 233 -5.50 7.02 22.00
CA ASP A 233 -6.34 5.84 22.32
C ASP A 233 -6.33 4.82 21.17
N GLU A 234 -5.59 5.08 20.07
CA GLU A 234 -5.52 4.20 18.92
C GLU A 234 -4.70 2.94 19.19
N PRO A 235 -5.16 1.77 18.74
CA PRO A 235 -4.44 0.52 18.91
C PRO A 235 -3.11 0.55 18.13
N ASN A 236 -2.00 0.37 18.84
CA ASN A 236 -0.66 0.27 18.29
C ASN A 236 0.03 -0.97 18.86
N ILE A 237 0.73 -1.76 18.03
CA ILE A 237 1.35 -3.02 18.45
C ILE A 237 2.36 -2.83 19.59
N VAL A 238 3.05 -1.69 19.65
CA VAL A 238 4.01 -1.39 20.71
C VAL A 238 3.29 -1.20 22.06
N ASN A 239 2.16 -0.44 22.06
CA ASN A 239 1.32 -0.21 23.23
C ASN A 239 0.69 -1.52 23.73
N ILE A 240 0.19 -2.35 22.79
CA ILE A 240 -0.38 -3.66 23.10
C ILE A 240 0.68 -4.60 23.71
N THR A 241 1.91 -4.57 23.20
CA THR A 241 3.03 -5.37 23.70
C THR A 241 3.46 -4.90 25.09
N MET A 242 3.50 -3.59 25.34
CA MET A 242 3.76 -3.02 26.66
C MET A 242 2.74 -3.49 27.72
N ASN A 243 1.45 -3.47 27.37
CA ASN A 243 0.37 -3.81 28.28
C ASN A 243 0.31 -5.30 28.65
N LYS A 244 0.89 -6.19 27.82
CA LYS A 244 0.93 -7.64 28.07
C LYS A 244 1.87 -8.03 29.22
N THR A 245 2.86 -7.23 29.51
CA THR A 245 3.95 -7.57 30.43
C THR A 245 4.03 -6.51 31.53
N SER A 246 3.45 -6.83 32.67
CA SER A 246 3.51 -6.01 33.89
C SER A 246 4.97 -5.66 34.23
N GLY A 247 5.33 -4.38 34.07
CA GLY A 247 6.66 -3.86 34.39
C GLY A 247 7.63 -3.73 33.20
N GLN A 248 7.24 -3.98 31.97
CA GLN A 248 8.12 -3.74 30.83
C GLN A 248 8.26 -2.26 30.51
N ASN A 249 9.48 -1.86 30.33
CA ASN A 249 9.90 -0.59 29.82
C ASN A 249 9.56 -0.50 28.30
N TRP A 250 9.16 0.66 27.83
CA TRP A 250 8.93 1.04 26.45
C TRP A 250 10.02 0.53 25.48
N LYS A 251 11.29 0.60 25.89
CA LYS A 251 12.43 0.10 25.13
C LYS A 251 12.35 -1.41 24.88
N THR A 252 11.89 -2.18 25.87
CA THR A 252 11.74 -3.64 25.73
C THR A 252 10.61 -3.99 24.75
N ALA A 253 9.48 -3.28 24.79
CA ALA A 253 8.37 -3.48 23.85
C ALA A 253 8.80 -3.19 22.41
N LYS A 254 9.48 -2.07 22.17
CA LYS A 254 10.04 -1.73 20.85
C LYS A 254 11.02 -2.78 20.34
N CYS A 255 11.92 -3.26 21.21
CA CYS A 255 12.87 -4.31 20.84
C CYS A 255 12.15 -5.62 20.47
N HIS A 256 11.04 -5.95 21.15
CA HIS A 256 10.22 -7.11 20.81
C HIS A 256 9.56 -6.96 19.45
N VAL A 257 8.88 -5.83 19.21
CA VAL A 257 8.24 -5.52 17.91
C VAL A 257 9.26 -5.52 16.77
N LYS A 258 10.46 -4.94 16.99
CA LYS A 258 11.56 -4.98 16.02
C LYS A 258 11.96 -6.42 15.65
N LYS A 259 12.07 -7.33 16.62
CA LYS A 259 12.37 -8.75 16.37
C LYS A 259 11.25 -9.42 15.57
N GLU A 260 10.01 -9.11 15.89
CA GLU A 260 8.83 -9.65 15.19
C GLU A 260 8.80 -9.19 13.72
N ILE A 261 9.07 -7.91 13.44
CA ILE A 261 9.23 -7.38 12.06
C ILE A 261 10.30 -8.18 11.31
N LEU A 262 11.48 -8.37 11.89
CA LEU A 262 12.58 -9.11 11.25
C LEU A 262 12.22 -10.59 11.00
N SER A 263 11.47 -11.23 11.90
CA SER A 263 10.94 -12.59 11.70
C SER A 263 10.01 -12.66 10.51
N LEU A 264 9.01 -11.77 10.43
CA LEU A 264 8.07 -11.67 9.32
C LEU A 264 8.78 -11.46 7.97
N LEU A 265 9.80 -10.58 7.94
CA LEU A 265 10.60 -10.33 6.74
C LEU A 265 11.44 -11.56 6.34
N SER A 266 11.93 -12.32 7.32
CA SER A 266 12.66 -13.59 7.07
C SER A 266 11.74 -14.65 6.47
N GLU A 267 10.52 -14.80 7.00
CA GLU A 267 9.50 -15.70 6.47
C GLU A 267 9.06 -15.29 5.06
N ALA A 268 8.83 -13.99 4.83
CA ALA A 268 8.54 -13.45 3.50
C ALA A 268 9.65 -13.78 2.47
N LYS A 269 10.92 -13.68 2.85
CA LYS A 269 12.05 -14.10 2.01
C LYS A 269 12.07 -15.61 1.74
N ALA A 270 11.67 -16.43 2.72
CA ALA A 270 11.58 -17.87 2.55
C ALA A 270 10.51 -18.26 1.52
N GLU A 271 9.36 -17.60 1.55
CA GLU A 271 8.33 -17.78 0.51
C GLU A 271 8.85 -17.40 -0.88
N LEU A 272 9.56 -16.28 -1.02
CA LEU A 272 10.11 -15.84 -2.31
C LEU A 272 11.18 -16.78 -2.89
N LYS A 273 11.87 -17.55 -2.08
CA LYS A 273 12.84 -18.57 -2.57
C LYS A 273 12.15 -19.67 -3.40
N LYS A 274 10.84 -19.87 -3.22
CA LYS A 274 10.04 -20.84 -3.98
C LYS A 274 9.58 -20.27 -5.33
N CYS A 275 9.86 -18.98 -5.61
CA CYS A 275 9.52 -18.30 -6.85
C CYS A 275 10.77 -18.10 -7.70
N PRO A 276 10.66 -18.11 -9.05
CA PRO A 276 11.77 -17.73 -9.90
C PRO A 276 12.25 -16.30 -9.60
N ASN A 277 13.56 -16.10 -9.49
CA ASN A 277 14.17 -14.82 -9.11
C ASN A 277 13.68 -13.64 -9.95
N LYS A 278 13.43 -13.86 -11.24
CA LYS A 278 12.93 -12.82 -12.16
C LYS A 278 11.66 -12.18 -11.62
N TYR A 279 10.73 -12.95 -11.08
CA TYR A 279 9.40 -12.50 -10.64
C TYR A 279 9.38 -12.08 -9.17
N SER A 280 10.23 -12.67 -8.33
CA SER A 280 10.31 -12.37 -6.90
C SER A 280 11.16 -11.13 -6.58
N ASN A 281 12.11 -10.76 -7.43
CA ASN A 281 13.04 -9.64 -7.20
C ASN A 281 12.38 -8.29 -6.86
N PRO A 282 11.26 -7.86 -7.49
CA PRO A 282 10.63 -6.59 -7.12
C PRO A 282 10.22 -6.53 -5.65
N LEU A 283 9.56 -7.58 -5.14
CA LEU A 283 9.15 -7.66 -3.74
C LEU A 283 10.36 -7.90 -2.82
N LEU A 284 11.31 -8.74 -3.21
CA LEU A 284 12.53 -9.01 -2.44
C LEU A 284 13.34 -7.73 -2.16
N ARG A 285 13.41 -6.81 -3.11
CA ARG A 285 14.05 -5.49 -2.92
C ARG A 285 13.35 -4.66 -1.85
N ARG A 286 12.01 -4.68 -1.82
CA ARG A 286 11.22 -3.97 -0.78
C ARG A 286 11.47 -4.56 0.60
N ILE A 287 11.45 -5.89 0.70
CA ILE A 287 11.74 -6.61 1.93
C ILE A 287 13.14 -6.25 2.46
N LYS A 288 14.17 -6.31 1.61
CA LYS A 288 15.55 -5.97 1.99
C LYS A 288 15.70 -4.51 2.41
N ASN A 289 15.02 -3.58 1.73
CA ASN A 289 15.06 -2.17 2.10
C ASN A 289 14.44 -1.93 3.48
N LEU A 290 13.28 -2.54 3.75
CA LEU A 290 12.65 -2.44 5.07
C LEU A 290 13.52 -3.07 6.16
N GLU A 291 14.10 -4.25 5.90
CA GLU A 291 15.01 -4.92 6.81
C GLU A 291 16.20 -4.02 7.20
N GLN A 292 16.86 -3.40 6.22
CA GLN A 292 17.98 -2.47 6.45
C GLN A 292 17.56 -1.26 7.31
N VAL A 293 16.38 -0.70 7.03
CA VAL A 293 15.86 0.44 7.80
C VAL A 293 15.57 0.02 9.24
N VAL A 294 14.93 -1.13 9.43
CA VAL A 294 14.61 -1.67 10.77
C VAL A 294 15.89 -2.00 11.54
N GLU A 295 16.89 -2.63 10.92
CA GLU A 295 18.18 -2.92 11.57
C GLU A 295 18.93 -1.66 11.97
N GLY A 296 18.93 -0.63 11.10
CA GLY A 296 19.62 0.65 11.35
C GLY A 296 18.89 1.59 12.32
N SER A 297 17.61 1.34 12.64
CA SER A 297 16.87 2.15 13.61
C SER A 297 17.42 1.94 15.03
N SER A 298 17.90 3.03 15.64
CA SER A 298 18.28 3.05 17.07
C SER A 298 17.00 2.97 17.91
N VAL A 299 16.75 1.85 18.54
CA VAL A 299 15.59 1.60 19.43
C VAL A 299 15.97 1.87 20.88
#